data_9c4a864a3957cb59f76353b28687acdf
#
_entry.id   9c4a864a3957cb59f76353b28687acdf
#
_cell.length_a   1.000
_cell.length_b   1.000
_cell.length_c   1.000
_cell.angle_alpha   90.00
_cell.angle_beta   90.00
_cell.angle_gamma   90.00
#
_symmetry.space_group_name_H-M   'P 1'
#
loop_
_entity.id
_entity.type
_entity.pdbx_description
1 polymer ?
#
loop_
_entity_poly.entity_id
_entity_poly.type
_entity_poly.pdbx_seq_one_letter_code
_entity_poly.pdbx_strand_id
1 'polypeptide(L)'
;SFAAAALVSVVGLVDQLPRAPGLARQERIAQRLAADRELGTLLEGRLPKGAMVFQLPVMMFPEVGSRAQLDDYEHFRPFLATSSLRFNYGALKGRSRGRWQREVEELPTVELVRRIEQYGFSALYLNRRGFTDRGEKLLGELRALGRTQFIEGALGEQVVVLLEPNLTPKLPLARTLTFGRGWHSARAAEPRWAYGPGSFSYYNPTALPRPATVRLTVSAAGPRTVSLAFN
;
A
#
# COMPACT_ATOMS: atom_id res chain seq x y z
N SER A 1 -20.91 -50.64 3.95
CA SER A 1 -20.71 -51.16 5.31
C SER A 1 -20.17 -50.02 6.21
N PHE A 2 -20.46 -50.11 7.49
CA PHE A 2 -19.97 -49.12 8.51
C PHE A 2 -18.46 -48.98 8.49
N ALA A 3 -17.73 -50.05 8.28
CA ALA A 3 -16.27 -50.06 8.19
C ALA A 3 -15.73 -49.24 7.01
N ALA A 4 -16.38 -49.28 5.85
CA ALA A 4 -15.99 -48.49 4.68
C ALA A 4 -16.26 -47.00 4.92
N ALA A 5 -17.36 -46.62 5.54
CA ALA A 5 -17.66 -45.24 5.88
C ALA A 5 -16.66 -44.69 6.92
N ALA A 6 -16.34 -45.47 7.92
CA ALA A 6 -15.32 -45.09 8.93
C ALA A 6 -13.92 -44.89 8.29
N LEU A 7 -13.52 -45.78 7.38
CA LEU A 7 -12.24 -45.65 6.67
C LEU A 7 -12.19 -44.39 5.82
N VAL A 8 -13.24 -44.12 5.05
CA VAL A 8 -13.32 -42.90 4.23
C VAL A 8 -13.28 -41.66 5.11
N SER A 9 -13.97 -41.64 6.25
CA SER A 9 -13.95 -40.52 7.18
C SER A 9 -12.57 -40.29 7.78
N VAL A 10 -11.86 -41.35 8.18
CA VAL A 10 -10.50 -41.26 8.72
C VAL A 10 -9.52 -40.74 7.66
N VAL A 11 -9.56 -41.29 6.44
CA VAL A 11 -8.73 -40.84 5.33
C VAL A 11 -9.01 -39.38 4.98
N GLY A 12 -10.27 -38.97 4.91
CA GLY A 12 -10.66 -37.59 4.66
C GLY A 12 -10.22 -36.66 5.77
N LEU A 13 -10.28 -37.08 7.03
CA LEU A 13 -9.79 -36.28 8.15
C LEU A 13 -8.27 -36.10 8.12
N VAL A 14 -7.53 -37.17 7.83
CA VAL A 14 -6.06 -37.14 7.72
C VAL A 14 -5.61 -36.28 6.54
N ASP A 15 -6.33 -36.31 5.42
CA ASP A 15 -6.03 -35.50 4.24
C ASP A 15 -6.26 -33.99 4.50
N GLN A 16 -7.23 -33.66 5.35
CA GLN A 16 -7.52 -32.26 5.72
C GLN A 16 -6.62 -31.70 6.83
N LEU A 17 -5.87 -32.57 7.54
CA LEU A 17 -4.94 -32.09 8.56
C LEU A 17 -3.73 -31.43 7.89
N PRO A 18 -3.49 -30.14 8.15
CA PRO A 18 -2.30 -29.48 7.62
C PRO A 18 -1.05 -30.16 8.21
N ARG A 19 -0.15 -30.55 7.32
CA ARG A 19 1.13 -31.09 7.77
C ARG A 19 1.89 -30.00 8.50
N ALA A 20 2.33 -30.30 9.72
CA ALA A 20 3.19 -29.39 10.47
C ALA A 20 4.45 -29.07 9.64
N PRO A 21 4.82 -27.79 9.53
CA PRO A 21 6.06 -27.43 8.84
C PRO A 21 7.25 -28.08 9.54
N GLY A 22 8.23 -28.53 8.75
CA GLY A 22 9.47 -29.12 9.31
C GLY A 22 10.20 -28.12 10.24
N LEU A 23 11.00 -28.64 11.16
CA LEU A 23 11.68 -27.86 12.21
C LEU A 23 12.41 -26.63 11.66
N ALA A 24 13.20 -26.78 10.60
CA ALA A 24 13.92 -25.66 9.99
C ALA A 24 12.99 -24.55 9.45
N ARG A 25 11.76 -24.89 9.05
CA ARG A 25 10.75 -23.88 8.65
C ARG A 25 10.14 -23.22 9.87
N GLN A 26 9.89 -23.97 10.94
CA GLN A 26 9.39 -23.42 12.21
C GLN A 26 10.38 -22.43 12.81
N GLU A 27 11.67 -22.76 12.82
CA GLU A 27 12.74 -21.88 13.30
C GLU A 27 12.81 -20.58 12.50
N ARG A 28 12.75 -20.65 11.16
CA ARG A 28 12.71 -19.45 10.32
C ARG A 28 11.49 -18.58 10.59
N ILE A 29 10.32 -19.17 10.80
CA ILE A 29 9.10 -18.44 11.17
C ILE A 29 9.29 -17.76 12.52
N ALA A 30 9.81 -18.48 13.50
CA ALA A 30 10.07 -17.95 14.84
C ALA A 30 11.05 -16.76 14.81
N GLN A 31 12.15 -16.89 14.07
CA GLN A 31 13.13 -15.81 13.87
C GLN A 31 12.49 -14.57 13.22
N ARG A 32 11.68 -14.75 12.19
CA ARG A 32 10.96 -13.65 11.54
C ARG A 32 9.99 -12.96 12.49
N LEU A 33 9.21 -13.73 13.25
CA LEU A 33 8.27 -13.17 14.24
C LEU A 33 9.01 -12.40 15.35
N ALA A 34 10.17 -12.90 15.80
CA ALA A 34 10.99 -12.20 16.78
C ALA A 34 11.51 -10.86 16.21
N ALA A 35 12.06 -10.88 15.00
CA ALA A 35 12.53 -9.68 14.33
C ALA A 35 11.42 -8.64 14.07
N ASP A 36 10.21 -9.10 13.72
CA ASP A 36 9.06 -8.20 13.54
C ASP A 36 8.64 -7.54 14.87
N ARG A 37 8.61 -8.29 15.96
CA ARG A 37 8.29 -7.75 17.30
C ARG A 37 9.33 -6.75 17.76
N GLU A 38 10.61 -7.04 17.53
CA GLU A 38 11.70 -6.12 17.85
C GLU A 38 11.55 -4.80 17.07
N LEU A 39 11.37 -4.89 15.75
CA LEU A 39 11.12 -3.71 14.92
C LEU A 39 9.87 -2.95 15.36
N GLY A 40 8.78 -3.66 15.65
CA GLY A 40 7.55 -3.06 16.16
C GLY A 40 7.78 -2.27 17.46
N THR A 41 8.50 -2.84 18.40
CA THR A 41 8.88 -2.19 19.66
C THR A 41 9.72 -0.94 19.44
N LEU A 42 10.73 -1.03 18.55
CA LEU A 42 11.56 0.13 18.18
C LEU A 42 10.72 1.25 17.54
N LEU A 43 9.79 0.91 16.67
CA LEU A 43 8.91 1.88 16.01
C LEU A 43 7.98 2.56 17.01
N GLU A 44 7.33 1.80 17.89
CA GLU A 44 6.44 2.37 18.92
C GLU A 44 7.17 3.19 19.97
N GLY A 45 8.47 2.93 20.19
CA GLY A 45 9.33 3.76 21.04
C GLY A 45 9.81 5.05 20.37
N ARG A 46 9.75 5.16 19.05
CA ARG A 46 10.23 6.33 18.29
C ARG A 46 9.12 7.18 17.69
N LEU A 47 7.95 6.60 17.46
CA LEU A 47 6.81 7.27 16.83
C LEU A 47 5.71 7.54 17.84
N PRO A 48 5.02 8.67 17.75
CA PRO A 48 3.88 8.95 18.61
C PRO A 48 2.74 7.97 18.36
N LYS A 49 1.95 7.71 19.39
CA LYS A 49 0.75 6.86 19.28
C LYS A 49 -0.18 7.38 18.19
N GLY A 50 -0.64 6.49 17.33
CA GLY A 50 -1.49 6.81 16.18
C GLY A 50 -0.72 7.34 14.97
N ALA A 51 0.61 7.37 15.00
CA ALA A 51 1.42 7.79 13.86
C ALA A 51 1.12 6.95 12.61
N MET A 52 1.15 7.61 11.46
CA MET A 52 0.94 6.96 10.17
C MET A 52 2.29 6.58 9.54
N VAL A 53 2.36 5.35 9.06
CA VAL A 53 3.53 4.77 8.40
C VAL A 53 3.17 4.43 6.95
N PHE A 54 3.90 5.00 5.99
CA PHE A 54 3.71 4.70 4.57
C PHE A 54 4.62 3.55 4.16
N GLN A 55 4.05 2.48 3.62
CA GLN A 55 4.79 1.27 3.27
C GLN A 55 5.08 1.22 1.78
N LEU A 56 6.33 0.91 1.45
CA LEU A 56 6.81 0.67 0.10
C LEU A 56 7.43 -0.73 -0.05
N PRO A 57 7.32 -1.31 -1.23
CA PRO A 57 6.51 -0.86 -2.36
C PRO A 57 5.02 -0.92 -2.07
N VAL A 58 4.23 -0.12 -2.77
CA VAL A 58 2.77 -0.15 -2.58
C VAL A 58 2.21 -1.48 -3.09
N MET A 59 1.64 -2.24 -2.18
CA MET A 59 0.93 -3.49 -2.46
C MET A 59 -0.56 -3.28 -2.23
N MET A 60 -1.37 -3.71 -3.19
CA MET A 60 -2.82 -3.59 -3.08
C MET A 60 -3.40 -4.82 -2.41
N PHE A 61 -4.56 -4.66 -1.76
CA PHE A 61 -5.28 -5.76 -1.14
C PHE A 61 -6.49 -6.16 -2.02
N PRO A 62 -6.91 -7.46 -2.10
CA PRO A 62 -6.32 -8.59 -1.37
C PRO A 62 -5.07 -9.18 -2.02
N GLU A 63 -5.03 -9.38 -3.32
CA GLU A 63 -3.96 -10.12 -4.00
C GLU A 63 -3.55 -9.41 -5.28
N VAL A 64 -2.27 -9.17 -5.46
CA VAL A 64 -1.69 -8.54 -6.65
C VAL A 64 -0.57 -9.37 -7.25
N GLY A 65 -0.19 -10.46 -6.58
CA GLY A 65 0.98 -11.26 -6.89
C GLY A 65 2.27 -10.68 -6.29
N SER A 66 3.32 -11.47 -6.34
CA SER A 66 4.63 -11.09 -5.81
C SER A 66 5.22 -9.89 -6.56
N ARG A 67 5.88 -9.01 -5.83
CA ARG A 67 6.69 -7.92 -6.39
C ARG A 67 8.15 -8.15 -6.01
N ALA A 68 9.00 -8.47 -6.97
CA ALA A 68 10.34 -9.00 -6.76
C ALA A 68 10.28 -10.24 -5.83
N GLN A 69 10.79 -10.16 -4.62
CA GLN A 69 10.75 -11.23 -3.62
C GLN A 69 9.73 -10.98 -2.49
N LEU A 70 8.91 -9.94 -2.62
CA LEU A 70 7.87 -9.60 -1.67
C LEU A 70 6.56 -10.27 -2.08
N ASP A 71 6.07 -11.16 -1.24
CA ASP A 71 4.81 -11.86 -1.46
C ASP A 71 3.59 -11.04 -0.98
N ASP A 72 2.40 -11.45 -1.43
CA ASP A 72 1.15 -10.89 -0.92
C ASP A 72 1.09 -11.02 0.61
N TYR A 73 0.48 -10.03 1.26
CA TYR A 73 0.27 -9.95 2.72
C TYR A 73 1.52 -9.69 3.57
N GLU A 74 2.72 -9.67 3.04
CA GLU A 74 3.95 -9.38 3.81
C GLU A 74 3.88 -8.01 4.52
N HIS A 75 3.16 -7.06 3.96
CA HIS A 75 2.95 -5.75 4.57
C HIS A 75 2.02 -5.73 5.78
N PHE A 76 1.34 -6.84 6.10
CA PHE A 76 0.64 -6.98 7.39
C PHE A 76 1.60 -7.21 8.57
N ARG A 77 2.80 -7.69 8.33
CA ARG A 77 3.73 -8.04 9.41
C ARG A 77 3.96 -6.90 10.42
N PRO A 78 4.32 -5.66 10.00
CA PRO A 78 4.48 -4.57 10.95
C PRO A 78 3.17 -4.18 11.64
N PHE A 79 2.02 -4.28 10.97
CA PHE A 79 0.73 -4.06 11.61
C PHE A 79 0.45 -5.09 12.72
N LEU A 80 0.78 -6.36 12.50
CA LEU A 80 0.60 -7.43 13.50
C LEU A 80 1.60 -7.33 14.66
N ALA A 81 2.72 -6.65 14.44
CA ALA A 81 3.79 -6.48 15.43
C ALA A 81 3.67 -5.17 16.25
N THR A 82 2.70 -4.32 15.95
CA THR A 82 2.48 -3.04 16.63
C THR A 82 1.03 -2.92 17.09
N SER A 83 0.77 -2.08 18.09
CA SER A 83 -0.57 -1.87 18.65
C SER A 83 -1.10 -0.47 18.45
N SER A 84 -0.23 0.50 18.22
CA SER A 84 -0.59 1.93 18.21
C SER A 84 -0.35 2.64 16.89
N LEU A 85 0.32 1.99 15.93
CA LEU A 85 0.65 2.60 14.63
C LEU A 85 -0.42 2.31 13.57
N ARG A 86 -0.47 3.15 12.55
CA ARG A 86 -1.39 3.03 11.42
C ARG A 86 -0.60 2.89 10.13
N PHE A 87 -0.93 1.88 9.35
CA PHE A 87 -0.25 1.55 8.09
C PHE A 87 -1.16 1.82 6.90
N ASN A 88 -0.58 2.13 5.74
CA ASN A 88 -1.33 2.37 4.51
C ASN A 88 -1.74 1.08 3.78
N TYR A 89 -1.11 -0.07 4.07
CA TYR A 89 -1.49 -1.34 3.48
C TYR A 89 -2.94 -1.74 3.83
N GLY A 90 -3.57 -2.48 2.93
CA GLY A 90 -4.99 -2.86 3.03
C GLY A 90 -5.91 -2.01 2.14
N ALA A 91 -5.35 -1.08 1.38
CA ALA A 91 -6.13 -0.35 0.38
C ALA A 91 -6.59 -1.27 -0.75
N LEU A 92 -7.91 -1.33 -0.97
CA LEU A 92 -8.54 -2.23 -1.92
C LEU A 92 -8.21 -1.87 -3.37
N LYS A 93 -8.00 -2.90 -4.19
CA LYS A 93 -7.89 -2.78 -5.65
C LYS A 93 -9.05 -1.97 -6.23
N GLY A 94 -8.74 -1.07 -7.15
CA GLY A 94 -9.75 -0.27 -7.84
C GLY A 94 -10.38 0.85 -7.02
N ARG A 95 -10.06 0.99 -5.74
CA ARG A 95 -10.53 2.08 -4.89
C ARG A 95 -9.59 3.29 -4.97
N SER A 96 -10.14 4.47 -4.70
CA SER A 96 -9.40 5.75 -4.80
C SER A 96 -8.16 5.80 -3.92
N ARG A 97 -8.22 5.26 -2.70
CA ARG A 97 -7.05 5.20 -1.78
C ARG A 97 -5.89 4.41 -2.38
N GLY A 98 -6.16 3.25 -2.96
CA GLY A 98 -5.11 2.44 -3.56
C GLY A 98 -4.49 3.11 -4.78
N ARG A 99 -5.31 3.76 -5.63
CA ARG A 99 -4.80 4.55 -6.75
C ARG A 99 -3.89 5.68 -6.29
N TRP A 100 -4.33 6.44 -5.30
CA TRP A 100 -3.52 7.51 -4.73
C TRP A 100 -2.16 7.01 -4.22
N GLN A 101 -2.13 5.89 -3.51
CA GLN A 101 -0.87 5.32 -3.01
C GLN A 101 0.09 4.97 -4.15
N ARG A 102 -0.41 4.34 -5.22
CA ARG A 102 0.41 4.03 -6.40
C ARG A 102 0.88 5.29 -7.13
N GLU A 103 0.01 6.28 -7.29
CA GLU A 103 0.38 7.56 -7.87
C GLU A 103 1.47 8.26 -7.06
N VAL A 104 1.43 8.15 -5.74
CA VAL A 104 2.46 8.71 -4.85
C VAL A 104 3.77 7.92 -4.97
N GLU A 105 3.72 6.59 -5.04
CA GLU A 105 4.90 5.76 -5.23
C GLU A 105 5.65 6.06 -6.53
N GLU A 106 4.92 6.43 -7.61
CA GLU A 106 5.49 6.74 -8.93
C GLU A 106 6.13 8.14 -9.01
N LEU A 107 5.98 8.97 -7.98
CA LEU A 107 6.57 10.31 -7.95
C LEU A 107 8.10 10.24 -7.75
N PRO A 108 8.84 11.25 -8.23
CA PRO A 108 10.22 11.45 -7.80
C PRO A 108 10.32 11.49 -6.27
N THR A 109 11.40 10.97 -5.69
CA THR A 109 11.53 10.78 -4.24
C THR A 109 11.30 12.06 -3.44
N VAL A 110 11.76 13.21 -3.92
CA VAL A 110 11.53 14.51 -3.28
C VAL A 110 10.03 14.83 -3.19
N GLU A 111 9.28 14.57 -4.25
CA GLU A 111 7.84 14.84 -4.29
C GLU A 111 7.05 13.79 -3.49
N LEU A 112 7.48 12.53 -3.52
CA LEU A 112 6.93 11.46 -2.71
C LEU A 112 7.02 11.84 -1.23
N VAL A 113 8.22 12.15 -0.74
CA VAL A 113 8.45 12.55 0.66
C VAL A 113 7.59 13.74 1.03
N ARG A 114 7.66 14.81 0.24
CA ARG A 114 6.86 16.02 0.46
C ARG A 114 5.36 15.69 0.56
N ARG A 115 4.88 14.83 -0.31
CA ARG A 115 3.45 14.46 -0.38
C ARG A 115 3.00 13.66 0.84
N ILE A 116 3.77 12.64 1.25
CA ILE A 116 3.40 11.83 2.41
C ILE A 116 3.55 12.61 3.72
N GLU A 117 4.56 13.46 3.86
CA GLU A 117 4.70 14.37 5.01
C GLU A 117 3.54 15.35 5.11
N GLN A 118 3.12 15.94 4.00
CA GLN A 118 1.93 16.82 3.95
C GLN A 118 0.64 16.09 4.40
N TYR A 119 0.55 14.77 4.17
CA TYR A 119 -0.55 13.94 4.65
C TYR A 119 -0.44 13.57 6.13
N GLY A 120 0.67 13.88 6.76
CA GLY A 120 0.91 13.57 8.17
C GLY A 120 1.51 12.18 8.41
N PHE A 121 2.12 11.56 7.39
CA PHE A 121 2.90 10.34 7.61
C PHE A 121 4.19 10.67 8.35
N SER A 122 4.42 9.93 9.43
CA SER A 122 5.57 10.12 10.33
C SER A 122 6.76 9.22 9.99
N ALA A 123 6.55 8.23 9.16
CA ALA A 123 7.60 7.32 8.72
C ALA A 123 7.31 6.70 7.35
N LEU A 124 8.39 6.34 6.66
CA LEU A 124 8.39 5.53 5.44
C LEU A 124 8.98 4.17 5.77
N TYR A 125 8.19 3.12 5.65
CA TYR A 125 8.61 1.73 5.83
C TYR A 125 8.93 1.13 4.46
N LEU A 126 10.15 0.68 4.28
CA LEU A 126 10.64 0.02 3.08
C LEU A 126 10.83 -1.48 3.33
N ASN A 127 10.12 -2.32 2.60
CA ASN A 127 10.46 -3.74 2.54
C ASN A 127 11.43 -3.96 1.37
N ARG A 128 12.69 -4.22 1.69
CA ARG A 128 13.78 -4.39 0.71
C ARG A 128 13.52 -5.52 -0.28
N ARG A 129 12.75 -6.53 0.11
CA ARG A 129 12.40 -7.67 -0.74
C ARG A 129 11.53 -7.28 -1.93
N GLY A 130 10.81 -6.18 -1.84
CA GLY A 130 9.96 -5.66 -2.91
C GLY A 130 10.70 -4.86 -3.98
N PHE A 131 12.03 -4.76 -3.89
CA PHE A 131 12.87 -4.02 -4.84
C PHE A 131 13.99 -4.90 -5.38
N THR A 132 14.27 -4.80 -6.67
CA THR A 132 15.35 -5.55 -7.33
C THR A 132 16.74 -5.13 -6.85
N ASP A 133 16.89 -3.84 -6.54
CA ASP A 133 18.10 -3.22 -5.97
C ASP A 133 18.05 -3.19 -4.43
N ARG A 134 17.14 -3.91 -3.80
CA ARG A 134 16.87 -3.88 -2.36
C ARG A 134 16.55 -2.47 -1.81
N GLY A 135 16.09 -1.56 -2.67
CA GLY A 135 15.71 -0.20 -2.32
C GLY A 135 16.88 0.76 -2.10
N GLU A 136 18.09 0.39 -2.49
CA GLU A 136 19.31 1.19 -2.25
C GLU A 136 19.26 2.55 -2.93
N LYS A 137 18.73 2.61 -4.15
CA LYS A 137 18.53 3.89 -4.86
C LYS A 137 17.64 4.83 -4.05
N LEU A 138 16.47 4.36 -3.63
CA LEU A 138 15.53 5.15 -2.85
C LEU A 138 16.13 5.60 -1.50
N LEU A 139 16.81 4.69 -0.81
CA LEU A 139 17.47 5.02 0.46
C LEU A 139 18.60 6.05 0.28
N GLY A 140 19.35 5.98 -0.80
CA GLY A 140 20.35 6.99 -1.16
C GLY A 140 19.73 8.35 -1.43
N GLU A 141 18.65 8.41 -2.18
CA GLU A 141 17.90 9.65 -2.46
C GLU A 141 17.30 10.25 -1.17
N LEU A 142 16.76 9.41 -0.26
CA LEU A 142 16.26 9.87 1.03
C LEU A 142 17.37 10.49 1.90
N ARG A 143 18.56 9.88 1.93
CA ARG A 143 19.72 10.46 2.62
C ARG A 143 20.13 11.82 2.02
N ALA A 144 20.14 11.92 0.69
CA ALA A 144 20.43 13.16 -0.02
C ALA A 144 19.40 14.28 0.28
N LEU A 145 18.16 13.91 0.60
CA LEU A 145 17.11 14.83 1.06
C LEU A 145 17.21 15.18 2.56
N GLY A 146 18.28 14.77 3.24
CA GLY A 146 18.48 15.03 4.66
C GLY A 146 17.67 14.13 5.59
N ARG A 147 17.02 13.09 5.08
CA ARG A 147 16.34 12.08 5.92
C ARG A 147 17.38 11.08 6.39
N THR A 148 17.91 11.30 7.61
CA THR A 148 19.06 10.54 8.15
C THR A 148 18.70 9.59 9.28
N GLN A 149 17.48 9.62 9.79
CA GLN A 149 17.04 8.76 10.88
C GLN A 149 16.46 7.47 10.32
N PHE A 150 17.26 6.41 10.36
CA PHE A 150 16.92 5.08 9.86
C PHE A 150 16.80 4.11 11.03
N ILE A 151 15.83 3.21 10.96
CA ILE A 151 15.65 2.07 11.85
C ILE A 151 15.66 0.83 10.97
N GLU A 152 16.62 -0.05 11.16
CA GLU A 152 16.74 -1.28 10.39
C GLU A 152 16.18 -2.47 11.18
N GLY A 153 15.42 -3.32 10.50
CA GLY A 153 14.99 -4.61 11.08
C GLY A 153 16.15 -5.59 11.21
N ALA A 154 16.13 -6.41 12.24
CA ALA A 154 17.21 -7.35 12.59
C ALA A 154 17.63 -8.30 11.44
N LEU A 155 16.71 -8.61 10.51
CA LEU A 155 17.02 -9.47 9.36
C LEU A 155 17.50 -8.70 8.12
N GLY A 156 17.63 -7.36 8.19
CA GLY A 156 18.02 -6.51 7.07
C GLY A 156 17.00 -6.52 5.90
N GLU A 157 15.78 -7.00 6.14
CA GLU A 157 14.70 -7.01 5.14
C GLU A 157 13.89 -5.72 5.17
N GLN A 158 13.82 -5.03 6.30
CA GLN A 158 13.02 -3.84 6.52
C GLN A 158 13.90 -2.66 6.93
N VAL A 159 13.57 -1.49 6.38
CA VAL A 159 14.15 -0.22 6.80
C VAL A 159 13.02 0.77 6.98
N VAL A 160 13.04 1.49 8.09
CA VAL A 160 12.09 2.56 8.35
C VAL A 160 12.84 3.88 8.44
N VAL A 161 12.38 4.86 7.68
CA VAL A 161 12.94 6.21 7.65
C VAL A 161 11.97 7.13 8.36
N LEU A 162 12.42 7.84 9.39
CA LEU A 162 11.58 8.82 10.07
C LEU A 162 11.40 10.06 9.19
N LEU A 163 10.19 10.59 9.19
CA LEU A 163 9.76 11.73 8.39
C LEU A 163 9.33 12.89 9.29
N GLU A 164 9.15 14.05 8.67
CA GLU A 164 8.69 15.28 9.32
C GLU A 164 7.21 15.52 8.98
N PRO A 165 6.28 14.91 9.71
CA PRO A 165 4.86 14.97 9.37
C PRO A 165 4.28 16.38 9.57
N ASN A 166 3.41 16.81 8.67
CA ASN A 166 2.55 17.94 8.94
C ASN A 166 1.54 17.54 10.03
N LEU A 167 1.64 18.16 11.20
CA LEU A 167 0.78 17.87 12.35
C LEU A 167 -0.65 18.40 12.18
N THR A 168 -0.86 19.31 11.25
CA THR A 168 -2.19 19.87 10.94
C THR A 168 -2.47 19.77 9.42
N PRO A 169 -2.59 18.53 8.89
CA PRO A 169 -2.78 18.36 7.46
C PRO A 169 -4.08 19.01 7.00
N LYS A 170 -3.97 19.97 6.08
CA LYS A 170 -5.13 20.56 5.42
C LYS A 170 -5.56 19.62 4.30
N LEU A 171 -6.53 18.77 4.58
CA LEU A 171 -7.12 17.90 3.57
C LEU A 171 -8.01 18.69 2.59
N PRO A 172 -8.03 18.25 1.34
CA PRO A 172 -7.33 17.13 0.77
C PRO A 172 -6.05 17.56 0.09
N LEU A 173 -5.02 16.92 0.46
CA LEU A 173 -3.77 16.94 -0.30
C LEU A 173 -3.83 15.93 -1.46
N ALA A 174 -4.85 15.07 -1.48
CA ALA A 174 -5.14 14.16 -2.58
C ALA A 174 -5.65 14.92 -3.80
N ARG A 175 -5.46 14.33 -4.97
CA ARG A 175 -6.17 14.78 -6.16
C ARG A 175 -7.65 14.83 -5.84
N THR A 176 -8.24 15.99 -6.07
CA THR A 176 -9.68 16.20 -5.92
C THR A 176 -10.48 15.43 -6.96
N LEU A 177 -9.84 15.05 -8.07
CA LEU A 177 -10.44 14.29 -9.16
C LEU A 177 -9.94 12.85 -9.17
N THR A 178 -10.84 11.89 -9.01
CA THR A 178 -10.55 10.46 -9.08
C THR A 178 -11.38 9.79 -10.16
N PHE A 179 -10.74 8.92 -10.94
CA PHE A 179 -11.43 8.14 -11.97
C PHE A 179 -11.95 6.83 -11.39
N GLY A 180 -13.24 6.57 -11.59
CA GLY A 180 -13.94 5.39 -11.13
C GLY A 180 -13.95 4.25 -12.15
N ARG A 181 -15.08 3.52 -12.19
CA ARG A 181 -15.27 2.44 -13.16
C ARG A 181 -15.26 2.98 -14.60
N GLY A 182 -14.94 2.11 -15.54
CA GLY A 182 -15.00 2.37 -16.98
C GLY A 182 -13.76 3.04 -17.57
N TRP A 183 -12.83 3.53 -16.75
CA TRP A 183 -11.60 4.14 -17.21
C TRP A 183 -10.43 3.17 -17.16
N HIS A 184 -9.70 3.10 -18.27
CA HIS A 184 -8.49 2.32 -18.43
C HIS A 184 -7.31 3.24 -18.64
N SER A 185 -6.30 3.12 -17.82
CA SER A 185 -4.99 3.75 -18.00
C SER A 185 -4.00 3.06 -17.09
N ALA A 186 -2.84 2.83 -17.60
CA ALA A 186 -1.76 2.24 -16.84
C ALA A 186 -0.97 3.29 -16.04
N ARG A 187 -0.91 4.55 -16.49
CA ARG A 187 -0.02 5.55 -15.91
C ARG A 187 -0.71 6.90 -15.70
N ALA A 188 -0.22 7.65 -14.71
CA ALA A 188 -0.84 8.92 -14.28
C ALA A 188 -0.81 10.05 -15.34
N ALA A 189 0.17 10.02 -16.24
CA ALA A 189 0.37 11.04 -17.27
C ALA A 189 -0.22 10.68 -18.65
N GLU A 190 -0.74 9.46 -18.81
CA GLU A 190 -1.28 8.99 -20.08
C GLU A 190 -2.75 9.35 -20.22
N PRO A 191 -3.25 9.55 -21.47
CA PRO A 191 -4.67 9.67 -21.74
C PRO A 191 -5.42 8.45 -21.19
N ARG A 192 -6.59 8.68 -20.62
CA ARG A 192 -7.45 7.61 -20.13
C ARG A 192 -8.44 7.18 -21.18
N TRP A 193 -8.58 5.89 -21.38
CA TRP A 193 -9.49 5.30 -22.35
C TRP A 193 -10.76 4.81 -21.66
N ALA A 194 -11.89 4.99 -22.30
CA ALA A 194 -13.15 4.38 -21.90
C ALA A 194 -13.78 3.68 -23.08
N TYR A 195 -14.20 2.43 -22.91
CA TYR A 195 -14.95 1.66 -23.90
C TYR A 195 -16.48 1.72 -23.66
N GLY A 196 -16.89 2.43 -22.64
CA GLY A 196 -18.28 2.58 -22.23
C GLY A 196 -18.43 3.66 -21.18
N PRO A 197 -19.52 3.66 -20.41
CA PRO A 197 -19.74 4.64 -19.35
C PRO A 197 -18.58 4.62 -18.35
N GLY A 198 -17.97 5.76 -18.13
CA GLY A 198 -16.91 5.96 -17.15
C GLY A 198 -17.34 6.97 -16.10
N SER A 199 -17.01 6.71 -14.84
CA SER A 199 -17.28 7.64 -13.76
C SER A 199 -16.01 8.31 -13.27
N PHE A 200 -16.09 9.56 -12.89
CA PHE A 200 -15.08 10.23 -12.09
C PHE A 200 -15.75 10.91 -10.90
N SER A 201 -15.02 11.08 -9.83
CA SER A 201 -15.51 11.75 -8.63
C SER A 201 -14.61 12.93 -8.30
N TYR A 202 -15.22 14.06 -8.09
CA TYR A 202 -14.57 15.22 -7.51
C TYR A 202 -14.85 15.24 -6.01
N TYR A 203 -13.78 15.23 -5.22
CA TYR A 203 -13.91 15.28 -3.77
C TYR A 203 -13.70 16.70 -3.27
N ASN A 204 -14.74 17.25 -2.66
CA ASN A 204 -14.64 18.51 -1.93
C ASN A 204 -14.37 18.22 -0.44
N PRO A 205 -13.19 18.57 0.07
CA PRO A 205 -12.80 18.28 1.44
C PRO A 205 -13.40 19.23 2.47
N THR A 206 -14.01 20.30 1.99
CA THR A 206 -14.58 21.31 2.88
C THR A 206 -16.05 21.00 3.11
N ALA A 207 -16.56 21.34 4.27
CA ALA A 207 -18.00 21.24 4.58
C ALA A 207 -18.85 22.25 3.76
N LEU A 208 -18.21 23.22 3.12
CA LEU A 208 -18.91 24.25 2.34
C LEU A 208 -18.89 23.91 0.84
N PRO A 209 -19.98 24.10 0.13
CA PRO A 209 -20.02 23.99 -1.32
C PRO A 209 -18.97 24.88 -1.97
N ARG A 210 -18.24 24.37 -2.96
CA ARG A 210 -17.28 25.13 -3.75
C ARG A 210 -17.58 24.96 -5.23
N PRO A 211 -17.54 26.03 -6.01
CA PRO A 211 -17.61 25.91 -7.46
C PRO A 211 -16.40 25.14 -7.97
N ALA A 212 -16.64 24.23 -8.91
CA ALA A 212 -15.59 23.49 -9.58
C ALA A 212 -15.82 23.55 -11.09
N THR A 213 -14.74 23.76 -11.84
CA THR A 213 -14.76 23.67 -13.30
C THR A 213 -13.99 22.44 -13.71
N VAL A 214 -14.65 21.52 -14.40
CA VAL A 214 -14.01 20.34 -14.98
C VAL A 214 -13.86 20.59 -16.48
N ARG A 215 -12.61 20.61 -16.95
CA ARG A 215 -12.30 20.68 -18.37
C ARG A 215 -11.93 19.29 -18.87
N LEU A 216 -12.67 18.76 -19.82
CA LEU A 216 -12.41 17.48 -20.45
C LEU A 216 -11.99 17.72 -21.90
N THR A 217 -10.86 17.13 -22.28
CA THR A 217 -10.47 17.01 -23.68
C THR A 217 -10.71 15.56 -24.08
N VAL A 218 -11.59 15.36 -25.03
CA VAL A 218 -11.98 14.02 -25.49
C VAL A 218 -11.60 13.87 -26.96
N SER A 219 -10.94 12.77 -27.28
CA SER A 219 -10.69 12.34 -28.66
C SER A 219 -11.27 10.96 -28.90
N ALA A 220 -11.76 10.71 -30.09
CA ALA A 220 -12.31 9.41 -30.49
C ALA A 220 -11.86 9.07 -31.90
N ALA A 221 -11.73 7.78 -32.21
CA ALA A 221 -11.36 7.29 -33.54
C ALA A 221 -12.47 7.45 -34.61
N GLY A 222 -13.64 7.95 -34.21
CA GLY A 222 -14.78 8.22 -35.11
C GLY A 222 -15.85 9.04 -34.38
N PRO A 223 -16.93 9.41 -35.07
CA PRO A 223 -18.02 10.19 -34.48
C PRO A 223 -18.57 9.54 -33.20
N ARG A 224 -18.62 10.27 -32.09
CA ARG A 224 -19.14 9.82 -30.80
C ARG A 224 -19.91 10.94 -30.10
N THR A 225 -20.97 10.57 -29.43
CA THR A 225 -21.67 11.45 -28.51
C THR A 225 -21.15 11.24 -27.10
N VAL A 226 -20.80 12.32 -26.42
CA VAL A 226 -20.39 12.29 -25.01
C VAL A 226 -21.49 12.95 -24.20
N SER A 227 -22.05 12.20 -23.26
CA SER A 227 -23.04 12.71 -22.30
C SER A 227 -22.40 12.80 -20.92
N LEU A 228 -22.61 13.91 -20.24
CA LEU A 228 -22.13 14.13 -18.87
C LEU A 228 -23.35 14.16 -17.94
N ALA A 229 -23.32 13.33 -16.91
CA ALA A 229 -24.31 13.36 -15.84
C ALA A 229 -23.62 13.74 -14.52
N PHE A 230 -24.26 14.60 -13.76
CA PHE A 230 -23.79 15.05 -12.44
C PHE A 230 -24.78 14.59 -11.38
N ASN A 231 -24.25 14.02 -10.28
CA ASN A 231 -25.02 13.59 -9.12
C ASN A 231 -24.78 14.53 -7.95
#